data_2fb5a1591a0ec05bfaf78108556e2d3c
#
_entry.id   2fb5a1591a0ec05bfaf78108556e2d3c
#
_cell.length_a   1.000
_cell.length_b   1.000
_cell.length_c   1.000
_cell.angle_alpha   90.00
_cell.angle_beta   90.00
_cell.angle_gamma   90.00
#
_symmetry.space_group_name_H-M   'P 1'
#
loop_
_entity.id
_entity.type
_entity.pdbx_description
1 polymer ?
#
loop_
_entity_poly.entity_id
_entity_poly.type
_entity_poly.pdbx_seq_one_letter_code
_entity_poly.pdbx_strand_id
1 'polypeptide(L)'
;RSLLGAARPIGEEIREFLEAADHVDEAALAGSLRRWRPTIGDVDVLVATEGPRSVTETLTEWDRVESVVESGPTKSTLRVAGMQVDVRQVDPAEFGSALVYFTGSKAHNIVLRNRAIDRSRKVNEYGVFEVTDAERADPDTRAGDRVAGETEEGVYEALDLPYIPPELREDRGEVAA
;
A
#
# COMPACT_ATOMS: atom_id res chain seq x y z
N ARG A 1 -7.32 16.32 -10.93
CA ARG A 1 -6.92 16.10 -9.53
C ARG A 1 -7.92 16.77 -8.59
N SER A 2 -8.08 16.19 -7.43
CA SER A 2 -8.98 16.71 -6.39
C SER A 2 -8.17 17.35 -5.26
N LEU A 3 -8.79 18.28 -4.54
CA LEU A 3 -8.18 18.83 -3.34
C LEU A 3 -8.22 17.80 -2.20
N LEU A 4 -7.22 17.82 -1.33
CA LEU A 4 -7.13 16.94 -0.17
C LEU A 4 -8.40 16.98 0.68
N GLY A 5 -8.95 18.18 0.92
CA GLY A 5 -10.16 18.35 1.72
C GLY A 5 -11.40 17.69 1.13
N ALA A 6 -11.45 17.52 -0.18
CA ALA A 6 -12.54 16.82 -0.87
C ALA A 6 -12.30 15.30 -0.93
N ALA A 7 -11.06 14.88 -1.16
CA ALA A 7 -10.71 13.47 -1.33
C ALA A 7 -10.67 12.70 0.00
N ARG A 8 -10.17 13.32 1.06
CA ARG A 8 -9.96 12.63 2.34
C ARG A 8 -11.24 12.09 2.97
N PRO A 9 -12.34 12.86 3.07
CA PRO A 9 -13.59 12.30 3.60
C PRO A 9 -14.10 11.10 2.82
N ILE A 10 -13.95 11.10 1.49
CA ILE A 10 -14.32 9.97 0.65
C ILE A 10 -13.44 8.75 0.96
N GLY A 11 -12.13 8.94 1.05
CA GLY A 11 -11.20 7.87 1.41
C GLY A 11 -11.51 7.26 2.77
N GLU A 12 -11.75 8.08 3.79
CA GLU A 12 -12.10 7.61 5.13
C GLU A 12 -13.42 6.85 5.14
N GLU A 13 -14.41 7.30 4.39
CA GLU A 13 -15.71 6.64 4.27
C GLU A 13 -15.57 5.25 3.66
N ILE A 14 -14.77 5.11 2.59
CA ILE A 14 -14.48 3.83 1.95
C ILE A 14 -13.74 2.91 2.91
N ARG A 15 -12.73 3.43 3.58
CA ARG A 15 -11.94 2.66 4.55
C ARG A 15 -12.83 2.10 5.66
N GLU A 16 -13.69 2.92 6.25
CA GLU A 16 -14.60 2.51 7.30
C GLU A 16 -15.59 1.45 6.81
N PHE A 17 -16.13 1.62 5.62
CA PHE A 17 -17.02 0.64 5.00
C PHE A 17 -16.35 -0.72 4.85
N LEU A 18 -15.09 -0.73 4.36
CA LEU A 18 -14.34 -1.96 4.17
C LEU A 18 -13.95 -2.62 5.49
N GLU A 19 -13.53 -1.85 6.50
CA GLU A 19 -13.19 -2.41 7.81
C GLU A 19 -14.39 -3.04 8.52
N ALA A 20 -15.59 -2.61 8.21
CA ALA A 20 -16.81 -3.18 8.77
C ALA A 20 -17.18 -4.55 8.15
N ALA A 21 -16.57 -4.94 7.05
CA ALA A 21 -16.84 -6.22 6.41
C ALA A 21 -16.15 -7.37 7.14
N ASP A 22 -16.88 -8.49 7.35
CA ASP A 22 -16.41 -9.62 8.17
C ASP A 22 -15.12 -10.27 7.64
N HIS A 23 -14.91 -10.27 6.32
CA HIS A 23 -13.76 -10.91 5.69
C HIS A 23 -12.55 -9.97 5.54
N VAL A 24 -12.65 -8.73 6.01
CA VAL A 24 -11.58 -7.75 5.97
C VAL A 24 -10.93 -7.65 7.33
N ASP A 25 -9.64 -7.94 7.41
CA ASP A 25 -8.87 -7.82 8.66
C ASP A 25 -8.49 -6.38 8.96
N GLU A 26 -8.12 -5.63 7.92
CA GLU A 26 -7.66 -4.25 8.06
C GLU A 26 -7.83 -3.51 6.74
N ALA A 27 -8.13 -2.22 6.79
CA ALA A 27 -8.12 -1.33 5.64
C ALA A 27 -7.41 -0.03 5.98
N ALA A 28 -6.61 0.48 5.04
CA ALA A 28 -5.85 1.71 5.24
C ALA A 28 -5.85 2.56 3.96
N LEU A 29 -5.82 3.87 4.14
CA LEU A 29 -5.54 4.79 3.05
C LEU A 29 -4.08 4.65 2.64
N ALA A 30 -3.79 4.85 1.37
CA ALA A 30 -2.44 4.80 0.82
C ALA A 30 -2.22 5.97 -0.15
N GLY A 31 -1.12 5.95 -0.89
CA GLY A 31 -0.83 6.94 -1.89
C GLY A 31 -0.68 8.36 -1.35
N SER A 32 -0.87 9.32 -2.23
CA SER A 32 -0.73 10.74 -1.92
C SER A 32 -1.70 11.22 -0.85
N LEU A 33 -2.87 10.60 -0.74
CA LEU A 33 -3.86 10.91 0.29
C LEU A 33 -3.30 10.63 1.69
N ARG A 34 -2.66 9.49 1.87
CA ARG A 34 -2.05 9.13 3.16
C ARG A 34 -0.87 10.05 3.50
N ARG A 35 -0.14 10.52 2.49
CA ARG A 35 0.97 11.44 2.67
C ARG A 35 0.55 12.91 2.86
N TRP A 36 -0.76 13.17 2.97
CA TRP A 36 -1.30 14.52 3.18
C TRP A 36 -0.92 15.53 2.08
N ARG A 37 -0.83 15.07 0.82
CA ARG A 37 -0.56 15.97 -0.28
C ARG A 37 -1.74 16.91 -0.52
N PRO A 38 -1.48 18.16 -0.94
CA PRO A 38 -2.57 19.14 -1.12
C PRO A 38 -3.53 18.80 -2.27
N THR A 39 -3.05 18.06 -3.27
CA THR A 39 -3.88 17.58 -4.38
C THR A 39 -3.70 16.08 -4.56
N ILE A 40 -4.82 15.40 -4.87
CA ILE A 40 -4.91 13.95 -4.97
C ILE A 40 -5.36 13.57 -6.37
N GLY A 41 -4.61 12.69 -7.04
CA GLY A 41 -5.03 12.13 -8.34
C GLY A 41 -6.13 11.10 -8.16
N ASP A 42 -5.76 9.97 -7.57
CA ASP A 42 -6.67 8.87 -7.26
C ASP A 42 -6.67 8.63 -5.75
N VAL A 43 -7.78 8.10 -5.25
CA VAL A 43 -7.86 7.64 -3.86
C VAL A 43 -7.39 6.20 -3.84
N ASP A 44 -6.33 5.92 -3.08
CA ASP A 44 -5.77 4.58 -2.93
C ASP A 44 -6.15 4.00 -1.57
N VAL A 45 -6.71 2.80 -1.58
CA VAL A 45 -7.07 2.06 -0.36
C VAL A 45 -6.46 0.67 -0.44
N LEU A 46 -5.83 0.25 0.65
CA LEU A 46 -5.23 -1.07 0.78
C LEU A 46 -6.01 -1.88 1.80
N VAL A 47 -6.33 -3.13 1.45
CA VAL A 47 -7.15 -4.02 2.27
C VAL A 47 -6.39 -5.31 2.53
N ALA A 48 -6.29 -5.70 3.80
CA ALA A 48 -5.79 -7.01 4.20
C ALA A 48 -6.97 -7.97 4.33
N THR A 49 -6.94 -9.05 3.59
CA THR A 49 -7.99 -10.07 3.63
C THR A 49 -7.41 -11.44 3.33
N GLU A 50 -7.93 -12.46 4.02
CA GLU A 50 -7.63 -13.86 3.74
C GLU A 50 -8.80 -14.49 2.99
N GLY A 51 -8.48 -15.51 2.19
CA GLY A 51 -9.47 -16.28 1.48
C GLY A 51 -9.84 -15.72 0.12
N PRO A 52 -10.74 -16.44 -0.58
CA PRO A 52 -11.01 -16.16 -2.00
C PRO A 52 -12.05 -15.08 -2.26
N ARG A 53 -12.71 -14.56 -1.21
CA ARG A 53 -13.77 -13.58 -1.40
C ARG A 53 -13.22 -12.25 -1.90
N SER A 54 -13.73 -11.80 -3.02
CA SER A 54 -13.34 -10.54 -3.63
C SER A 54 -13.85 -9.34 -2.84
N VAL A 55 -12.97 -8.38 -2.59
CA VAL A 55 -13.36 -7.09 -2.00
C VAL A 55 -14.28 -6.32 -2.95
N THR A 56 -14.15 -6.55 -4.26
CA THR A 56 -15.05 -5.92 -5.25
C THR A 56 -16.51 -6.29 -4.99
N GLU A 57 -16.79 -7.55 -4.67
CA GLU A 57 -18.16 -7.99 -4.36
C GLU A 57 -18.77 -7.20 -3.20
N THR A 58 -17.97 -6.96 -2.15
CA THR A 58 -18.38 -6.16 -1.00
C THR A 58 -18.63 -4.72 -1.39
N LEU A 59 -17.75 -4.14 -2.19
CA LEU A 59 -17.88 -2.75 -2.65
C LEU A 59 -19.08 -2.52 -3.54
N THR A 60 -19.44 -3.49 -4.38
CA THR A 60 -20.62 -3.36 -5.26
C THR A 60 -21.93 -3.34 -4.49
N GLU A 61 -21.96 -3.82 -3.26
CA GLU A 61 -23.12 -3.74 -2.37
C GLU A 61 -23.29 -2.35 -1.75
N TRP A 62 -22.27 -1.50 -1.85
CA TRP A 62 -22.29 -0.15 -1.30
C TRP A 62 -22.93 0.84 -2.29
N ASP A 63 -23.94 1.55 -1.84
CA ASP A 63 -24.73 2.44 -2.69
C ASP A 63 -23.98 3.70 -3.18
N ARG A 64 -22.82 4.02 -2.58
CA ARG A 64 -21.98 5.14 -2.97
C ARG A 64 -21.13 4.84 -4.21
N VAL A 65 -21.01 3.59 -4.63
CA VAL A 65 -20.26 3.22 -5.83
C VAL A 65 -21.07 3.56 -7.08
N GLU A 66 -20.56 4.49 -7.88
CA GLU A 66 -21.21 4.93 -9.11
C GLU A 66 -21.02 3.91 -10.24
N SER A 67 -19.78 3.40 -10.36
CA SER A 67 -19.44 2.40 -11.38
C SER A 67 -18.19 1.64 -10.99
N VAL A 68 -18.05 0.42 -11.53
CA VAL A 68 -16.82 -0.37 -11.47
C VAL A 68 -16.11 -0.20 -12.81
N VAL A 69 -14.92 0.41 -12.79
CA VAL A 69 -14.12 0.67 -14.00
C VAL A 69 -13.31 -0.57 -14.38
N GLU A 70 -12.72 -1.23 -13.36
CA GLU A 70 -11.90 -2.42 -13.53
C GLU A 70 -12.07 -3.31 -12.30
N SER A 71 -12.15 -4.62 -12.53
CA SER A 71 -12.22 -5.61 -11.47
C SER A 71 -11.27 -6.75 -11.76
N GLY A 72 -10.22 -6.87 -10.95
CA GLY A 72 -9.25 -7.95 -11.01
C GLY A 72 -9.20 -8.74 -9.69
N PRO A 73 -8.39 -9.80 -9.63
CA PRO A 73 -8.30 -10.64 -8.42
C PRO A 73 -7.67 -9.92 -7.23
N THR A 74 -6.83 -8.92 -7.46
CA THR A 74 -6.11 -8.20 -6.39
C THR A 74 -6.32 -6.70 -6.42
N LYS A 75 -6.93 -6.17 -7.46
CA LYS A 75 -7.16 -4.73 -7.62
C LYS A 75 -8.51 -4.46 -8.25
N SER A 76 -9.21 -3.48 -7.71
CA SER A 76 -10.45 -2.95 -8.30
C SER A 76 -10.36 -1.45 -8.42
N THR A 77 -10.84 -0.93 -9.53
CA THR A 77 -10.92 0.51 -9.78
C THR A 77 -12.38 0.90 -9.87
N LEU A 78 -12.78 1.86 -9.07
CA LEU A 78 -14.16 2.28 -8.91
C LEU A 78 -14.27 3.79 -9.08
N ARG A 79 -15.50 4.27 -9.30
CA ARG A 79 -15.84 5.68 -9.17
C ARG A 79 -16.78 5.88 -8.00
N VAL A 80 -16.40 6.82 -7.13
CA VAL A 80 -17.17 7.19 -5.95
C VAL A 80 -17.12 8.72 -5.84
N ALA A 81 -18.27 9.36 -5.79
CA ALA A 81 -18.36 10.82 -5.69
C ALA A 81 -17.54 11.56 -6.77
N GLY A 82 -17.53 11.03 -8.00
CA GLY A 82 -16.78 11.59 -9.11
C GLY A 82 -15.28 11.35 -9.09
N MET A 83 -14.76 10.63 -8.09
CA MET A 83 -13.33 10.34 -7.94
C MET A 83 -13.03 8.89 -8.33
N GLN A 84 -11.86 8.67 -8.91
CA GLN A 84 -11.35 7.33 -9.10
C GLN A 84 -10.78 6.80 -7.79
N VAL A 85 -11.18 5.59 -7.43
CA VAL A 85 -10.71 4.90 -6.24
C VAL A 85 -10.11 3.57 -6.66
N ASP A 86 -8.86 3.36 -6.28
CA ASP A 86 -8.15 2.09 -6.46
C ASP A 86 -8.13 1.35 -5.14
N VAL A 87 -8.69 0.15 -5.11
CA VAL A 87 -8.70 -0.72 -3.94
C VAL A 87 -7.87 -1.94 -4.26
N ARG A 88 -6.83 -2.18 -3.47
CA ARG A 88 -5.96 -3.35 -3.60
C ARG A 88 -6.14 -4.24 -2.38
N GLN A 89 -6.27 -5.54 -2.63
CA GLN A 89 -6.34 -6.52 -1.55
C GLN A 89 -5.05 -7.34 -1.49
N VAL A 90 -4.54 -7.52 -0.29
CA VAL A 90 -3.29 -8.24 -0.04
C VAL A 90 -3.45 -9.21 1.12
N ASP A 91 -2.55 -10.18 1.20
CA ASP A 91 -2.47 -11.09 2.34
C ASP A 91 -2.09 -10.30 3.60
N PRO A 92 -2.70 -10.56 4.75
CA PRO A 92 -2.34 -9.89 6.02
C PRO A 92 -0.85 -9.98 6.35
N ALA A 93 -0.19 -11.07 6.02
CA ALA A 93 1.25 -11.23 6.26
C ALA A 93 2.12 -10.26 5.45
N GLU A 94 1.58 -9.71 4.35
CA GLU A 94 2.28 -8.78 3.46
C GLU A 94 1.75 -7.35 3.61
N PHE A 95 0.82 -7.11 4.50
CA PHE A 95 0.12 -5.82 4.60
C PHE A 95 1.05 -4.65 4.86
N GLY A 96 2.01 -4.80 5.78
CA GLY A 96 2.94 -3.72 6.13
C GLY A 96 3.84 -3.31 4.96
N SER A 97 4.40 -4.28 4.26
CA SER A 97 5.24 -4.01 3.09
C SER A 97 4.44 -3.45 1.93
N ALA A 98 3.24 -3.96 1.69
CA ALA A 98 2.33 -3.40 0.70
C ALA A 98 1.96 -1.96 1.03
N LEU A 99 1.68 -1.67 2.30
CA LEU A 99 1.33 -0.32 2.75
C LEU A 99 2.49 0.67 2.56
N VAL A 100 3.73 0.28 2.87
CA VAL A 100 4.91 1.10 2.57
C VAL A 100 4.99 1.37 1.07
N TYR A 101 4.91 0.31 0.27
CA TYR A 101 5.05 0.40 -1.19
C TYR A 101 3.98 1.31 -1.82
N PHE A 102 2.70 1.09 -1.50
CA PHE A 102 1.59 1.84 -2.09
C PHE A 102 1.37 3.22 -1.48
N THR A 103 1.90 3.48 -0.30
CA THR A 103 1.93 4.83 0.26
C THR A 103 2.91 5.71 -0.52
N GLY A 104 4.05 5.17 -0.93
CA GLY A 104 5.10 5.90 -1.64
C GLY A 104 5.80 6.92 -0.72
N SER A 105 6.31 8.00 -1.21
CA SER A 105 6.32 8.36 -2.63
C SER A 105 7.18 7.38 -3.45
N LYS A 106 7.08 7.48 -4.77
CA LYS A 106 7.95 6.70 -5.66
C LYS A 106 9.44 7.00 -5.36
N ALA A 107 9.78 8.26 -5.15
CA ALA A 107 11.14 8.66 -4.81
C ALA A 107 11.60 8.08 -3.48
N HIS A 108 10.74 8.09 -2.46
CA HIS A 108 11.01 7.46 -1.17
C HIS A 108 11.25 5.95 -1.32
N ASN A 109 10.42 5.27 -2.09
CA ASN A 109 10.57 3.83 -2.33
C ASN A 109 11.87 3.47 -3.03
N ILE A 110 12.34 4.31 -3.95
CA ILE A 110 13.63 4.12 -4.62
C ILE A 110 14.77 4.18 -3.60
N VAL A 111 14.74 5.14 -2.68
CA VAL A 111 15.75 5.27 -1.63
C VAL A 111 15.73 4.05 -0.70
N LEU A 112 14.54 3.56 -0.33
CA LEU A 112 14.43 2.34 0.48
C LEU A 112 15.01 1.12 -0.25
N ARG A 113 14.74 0.97 -1.54
CA ARG A 113 15.29 -0.14 -2.33
C ARG A 113 16.82 -0.10 -2.40
N ASN A 114 17.40 1.08 -2.62
CA ASN A 114 18.85 1.24 -2.65
C ASN A 114 19.46 0.93 -1.29
N ARG A 115 18.81 1.34 -0.21
CA ARG A 115 19.27 1.02 1.15
C ARG A 115 19.24 -0.49 1.41
N ALA A 116 18.21 -1.18 0.93
CA ALA A 116 18.13 -2.64 1.04
C ALA A 116 19.28 -3.32 0.30
N ILE A 117 19.60 -2.86 -0.91
CA ILE A 117 20.70 -3.40 -1.71
C ILE A 117 22.02 -3.30 -0.94
N ASP A 118 22.30 -2.18 -0.31
CA ASP A 118 23.53 -1.96 0.48
C ASP A 118 23.63 -2.93 1.66
N ARG A 119 22.54 -3.58 2.05
CA ARG A 119 22.44 -4.51 3.17
C ARG A 119 22.22 -5.95 2.74
N SER A 120 22.46 -6.27 1.46
CA SER A 120 22.18 -7.59 0.88
C SER A 120 20.72 -8.01 1.07
N ARG A 121 19.82 -7.04 1.01
CA ARG A 121 18.38 -7.22 1.12
C ARG A 121 17.64 -6.68 -0.10
N LYS A 122 16.38 -7.05 -0.20
CA LYS A 122 15.44 -6.61 -1.23
C LYS A 122 14.15 -6.21 -0.54
N VAL A 123 13.59 -5.05 -0.88
CA VAL A 123 12.29 -4.62 -0.39
C VAL A 123 11.34 -4.41 -1.57
N ASN A 124 10.12 -4.92 -1.42
CA ASN A 124 9.04 -4.73 -2.37
C ASN A 124 7.69 -4.78 -1.65
N GLU A 125 6.58 -4.81 -2.39
CA GLU A 125 5.23 -4.87 -1.82
C GLU A 125 4.95 -6.16 -1.05
N TYR A 126 5.77 -7.19 -1.20
CA TYR A 126 5.58 -8.49 -0.54
C TYR A 126 6.41 -8.66 0.74
N GLY A 127 7.42 -7.85 0.93
CA GLY A 127 8.23 -7.95 2.14
C GLY A 127 9.64 -7.39 1.98
N VAL A 128 10.43 -7.60 3.02
CA VAL A 128 11.89 -7.43 3.02
C VAL A 128 12.50 -8.82 3.07
N PHE A 129 13.43 -9.08 2.16
CA PHE A 129 14.06 -10.40 1.99
C PHE A 129 15.56 -10.28 2.08
N GLU A 130 16.22 -11.21 2.79
CA GLU A 130 17.65 -11.42 2.64
C GLU A 130 17.87 -12.20 1.35
N VAL A 131 18.74 -11.71 0.47
CA VAL A 131 18.91 -12.30 -0.86
C VAL A 131 20.38 -12.43 -1.24
N THR A 132 20.67 -13.51 -1.98
CA THR A 132 21.88 -13.64 -2.79
C THR A 132 21.70 -12.83 -4.08
N ASP A 133 22.78 -12.62 -4.84
CA ASP A 133 22.68 -11.95 -6.14
C ASP A 133 21.75 -12.70 -7.10
N ALA A 134 21.79 -14.03 -7.08
CA ALA A 134 20.91 -14.88 -7.89
C ALA A 134 19.44 -14.71 -7.49
N GLU A 135 19.15 -14.68 -6.20
CA GLU A 135 17.79 -14.49 -5.69
C GLU A 135 17.27 -13.09 -6.00
N ARG A 136 18.14 -12.07 -5.97
CA ARG A 136 17.76 -10.70 -6.36
C ARG A 136 17.33 -10.63 -7.83
N ALA A 137 18.02 -11.38 -8.69
CA ALA A 137 17.74 -11.42 -10.13
C ALA A 137 16.60 -12.39 -10.51
N ASP A 138 16.12 -13.19 -9.55
CA ASP A 138 15.06 -14.17 -9.79
C ASP A 138 13.75 -13.44 -10.20
N PRO A 139 13.05 -13.92 -11.25
CA PRO A 139 11.73 -13.40 -11.60
C PRO A 139 10.70 -13.54 -10.49
N ASP A 140 10.85 -14.50 -9.56
CA ASP A 140 10.02 -14.59 -8.38
C ASP A 140 10.37 -13.45 -7.44
N THR A 141 9.45 -12.49 -7.32
CA THR A 141 9.63 -11.31 -6.47
C THR A 141 9.67 -11.62 -4.98
N ARG A 142 9.28 -12.84 -4.60
CA ARG A 142 9.35 -13.34 -3.22
C ARG A 142 10.55 -14.23 -2.96
N ALA A 143 11.50 -14.34 -3.91
CA ALA A 143 12.71 -15.13 -3.73
C ALA A 143 13.59 -14.58 -2.62
N GLY A 144 14.20 -15.46 -1.83
CA GLY A 144 15.05 -15.11 -0.69
C GLY A 144 14.38 -15.44 0.65
N ASP A 145 15.06 -15.09 1.73
CA ASP A 145 14.56 -15.30 3.10
C ASP A 145 13.82 -14.06 3.59
N ARG A 146 12.52 -14.17 3.74
CA ARG A 146 11.67 -13.05 4.21
C ARG A 146 11.95 -12.75 5.67
N VAL A 147 12.31 -11.50 5.97
CA VAL A 147 12.64 -11.05 7.32
C VAL A 147 11.63 -10.05 7.89
N ALA A 148 10.79 -9.44 7.06
CA ALA A 148 9.75 -8.50 7.48
C ALA A 148 8.68 -8.35 6.40
N GLY A 149 7.52 -7.82 6.78
CA GLY A 149 6.43 -7.54 5.83
C GLY A 149 5.07 -7.36 6.47
N GLU A 150 4.85 -7.83 7.69
CA GLU A 150 3.53 -7.76 8.34
C GLU A 150 3.16 -6.34 8.78
N THR A 151 4.15 -5.55 9.21
CA THR A 151 3.97 -4.19 9.70
C THR A 151 4.93 -3.24 9.02
N GLU A 152 4.54 -1.97 8.94
CA GLU A 152 5.43 -0.94 8.40
C GLU A 152 6.67 -0.77 9.30
N GLU A 153 6.48 -0.78 10.61
CA GLU A 153 7.56 -0.68 11.59
C GLU A 153 8.61 -1.77 11.36
N GLY A 154 8.17 -2.99 11.12
CA GLY A 154 9.05 -4.12 10.83
C GLY A 154 9.84 -3.94 9.53
N VAL A 155 9.22 -3.36 8.51
CA VAL A 155 9.89 -3.04 7.24
C VAL A 155 11.02 -2.04 7.46
N TYR A 156 10.75 -0.93 8.16
CA TYR A 156 11.77 0.07 8.44
C TYR A 156 12.89 -0.48 9.33
N GLU A 157 12.54 -1.24 10.36
CA GLU A 157 13.52 -1.89 11.23
C GLU A 157 14.46 -2.82 10.45
N ALA A 158 13.93 -3.60 9.51
CA ALA A 158 14.71 -4.47 8.66
C ALA A 158 15.66 -3.72 7.71
N LEU A 159 15.47 -2.43 7.53
CA LEU A 159 16.34 -1.54 6.77
C LEU A 159 17.20 -0.64 7.66
N ASP A 160 17.27 -0.94 8.95
CA ASP A 160 18.00 -0.16 9.97
C ASP A 160 17.54 1.31 10.02
N LEU A 161 16.23 1.51 9.95
CA LEU A 161 15.60 2.83 9.99
C LEU A 161 14.55 2.89 11.12
N PRO A 162 14.38 4.06 11.74
CA PRO A 162 13.20 4.30 12.55
C PRO A 162 11.97 4.38 11.63
N TYR A 163 10.79 4.18 12.20
CA TYR A 163 9.55 4.41 11.47
C TYR A 163 9.49 5.85 10.95
N ILE A 164 9.17 6.00 9.68
CA ILE A 164 9.05 7.31 9.05
C ILE A 164 7.57 7.60 8.80
N PRO A 165 7.01 8.67 9.40
CA PRO A 165 5.62 9.04 9.15
C PRO A 165 5.33 9.26 7.66
N PRO A 166 4.14 8.87 7.17
CA PRO A 166 3.80 8.97 5.75
C PRO A 166 4.00 10.36 5.15
N GLU A 167 3.67 11.41 5.88
CA GLU A 167 3.82 12.79 5.41
C GLU A 167 5.25 13.23 5.15
N LEU A 168 6.24 12.49 5.67
CA LEU A 168 7.67 12.75 5.44
C LEU A 168 8.27 11.93 4.29
N ARG A 169 7.50 11.02 3.69
CA ARG A 169 8.01 10.07 2.68
C ARG A 169 8.06 10.68 1.29
N GLU A 170 8.82 11.76 1.12
CA GLU A 170 8.92 12.50 -0.15
C GLU A 170 10.36 12.61 -0.69
N ASP A 171 11.30 11.87 -0.11
CA ASP A 171 12.72 11.92 -0.45
C ASP A 171 13.30 13.34 -0.28
N ARG A 172 13.12 13.88 0.92
CA ARG A 172 13.66 15.20 1.31
C ARG A 172 14.64 15.08 2.47
N GLY A 173 15.35 13.96 2.57
CA GLY A 173 16.34 13.70 3.61
C GLY A 173 15.81 12.89 4.79
N GLU A 174 14.60 12.36 4.74
CA GLU A 174 14.01 11.55 5.80
C GLU A 174 14.72 10.20 5.98
N VAL A 175 15.39 9.72 4.94
CA VAL A 175 16.23 8.50 4.98
C VAL A 175 17.70 8.92 5.03
N ALA A 176 18.01 9.90 5.86
CA ALA A 176 19.38 10.34 6.03
C ALA A 176 20.25 9.25 6.65
N ALA A 177 21.47 9.13 6.17
CA ALA A 177 22.43 8.15 6.65
C ALA A 177 22.76 8.30 8.14
#